data_b1fffa2c50fe0563ad57c2d0508cb6aa
#
_entry.id   b1fffa2c50fe0563ad57c2d0508cb6aa
#
_cell.length_a   1.000
_cell.length_b   1.000
_cell.length_c   1.000
_cell.angle_alpha   90.00
_cell.angle_beta   90.00
_cell.angle_gamma   90.00
#
_symmetry.space_group_name_H-M   'P 1'
#
loop_
_entity.id
_entity.type
_entity.pdbx_description
1 polymer ?
#
loop_
_entity_poly.entity_id
_entity_poly.type
_entity_poly.pdbx_seq_one_letter_code
_entity_poly.pdbx_strand_id
1 'polypeptide(L)'
;MAKGMKRGLIALFWIGVWAAAALAVGKPLLLPGPLETVRALFRLAGTAAFWQSTGMTLLRVAGGFAASALLGALLGALCFACPLLDALLSPLRGIIKATPVSSFIILVLLWIEKGCVPAFISFLTVLPIVWTAVQEALRATDGQLIEMARAYRFSLGQRIRYLYAPSARPHFAAACMTGLGFAWKSGIAAEVIALPALSVGRNLYDAKIYLERADLFAWTLTVIL
;
A
#
# COMPACT_ATOMS: atom_id res chain seq x y z
N MET A 1 25.42 4.35 -20.70
CA MET A 1 26.09 3.22 -20.06
C MET A 1 26.55 3.47 -18.63
N ALA A 2 27.06 4.65 -18.24
CA ALA A 2 27.54 4.92 -16.86
C ALA A 2 26.51 4.81 -15.71
N LYS A 3 25.23 5.13 -15.94
CA LYS A 3 24.19 5.07 -14.90
C LYS A 3 23.81 3.64 -14.48
N GLY A 4 23.78 2.68 -15.41
CA GLY A 4 23.50 1.27 -15.14
C GLY A 4 24.64 0.60 -14.37
N MET A 5 25.88 0.87 -14.77
CA MET A 5 27.08 0.33 -14.12
C MET A 5 27.22 0.82 -12.66
N LYS A 6 26.92 2.09 -12.39
CA LYS A 6 26.91 2.63 -11.02
C LYS A 6 25.84 1.95 -10.13
N ARG A 7 24.64 1.68 -10.68
CA ARG A 7 23.58 0.96 -9.94
C ARG A 7 23.98 -0.47 -9.63
N GLY A 8 24.61 -1.17 -10.59
CA GLY A 8 25.14 -2.52 -10.38
C GLY A 8 26.19 -2.59 -9.29
N LEU A 9 27.16 -1.65 -9.29
CA LEU A 9 28.20 -1.56 -8.26
C LEU A 9 27.61 -1.28 -6.87
N ILE A 10 26.60 -0.41 -6.76
CA ILE A 10 25.93 -0.12 -5.49
C ILE A 10 25.20 -1.36 -4.98
N ALA A 11 24.50 -2.09 -5.87
CA ALA A 11 23.82 -3.33 -5.50
C ALA A 11 24.81 -4.39 -5.01
N LEU A 12 25.92 -4.59 -5.73
CA LEU A 12 27.00 -5.50 -5.34
C LEU A 12 27.62 -5.13 -4.00
N PHE A 13 27.83 -3.85 -3.74
CA PHE A 13 28.32 -3.36 -2.44
C PHE A 13 27.40 -3.78 -1.31
N TRP A 14 26.08 -3.54 -1.42
CA TRP A 14 25.11 -3.89 -0.37
C TRP A 14 24.93 -5.40 -0.19
N ILE A 15 25.00 -6.19 -1.27
CA ILE A 15 25.03 -7.66 -1.20
C ILE A 15 26.30 -8.12 -0.47
N GLY A 16 27.44 -7.49 -0.76
CA GLY A 16 28.70 -7.76 -0.05
C GLY A 16 28.65 -7.44 1.45
N VAL A 17 28.03 -6.30 1.81
CA VAL A 17 27.79 -5.94 3.23
C VAL A 17 26.89 -6.98 3.91
N TRP A 18 25.81 -7.41 3.25
CA TRP A 18 24.95 -8.48 3.80
C TRP A 18 25.70 -9.80 3.96
N ALA A 19 26.48 -10.20 2.95
CA ALA A 19 27.31 -11.43 3.03
C ALA A 19 28.33 -11.35 4.16
N ALA A 20 29.02 -10.23 4.32
CA ALA A 20 29.97 -10.00 5.42
C ALA A 20 29.28 -10.05 6.80
N ALA A 21 28.12 -9.45 6.93
CA ALA A 21 27.31 -9.51 8.16
C ALA A 21 26.88 -10.95 8.48
N ALA A 22 26.43 -11.73 7.49
CA ALA A 22 26.05 -13.12 7.67
C ALA A 22 27.25 -13.98 8.12
N LEU A 23 28.44 -13.77 7.55
CA LEU A 23 29.67 -14.42 7.97
C LEU A 23 30.11 -14.01 9.39
N ALA A 24 30.01 -12.74 9.73
CA ALA A 24 30.36 -12.23 11.07
C ALA A 24 29.45 -12.80 12.16
N VAL A 25 28.15 -12.96 11.90
CA VAL A 25 27.20 -13.61 12.80
C VAL A 25 27.50 -15.10 12.94
N GLY A 26 27.99 -15.77 11.91
CA GLY A 26 28.42 -17.17 11.91
C GLY A 26 27.32 -18.19 12.24
N LYS A 27 26.05 -17.74 12.30
CA LYS A 27 24.88 -18.57 12.63
C LYS A 27 23.82 -18.41 11.54
N PRO A 28 23.71 -19.33 10.58
CA PRO A 28 22.69 -19.27 9.51
C PRO A 28 21.25 -19.21 10.04
N LEU A 29 21.03 -19.74 11.24
CA LEU A 29 19.75 -19.64 11.97
C LEU A 29 19.37 -18.22 12.36
N LEU A 30 20.30 -17.27 12.46
CA LEU A 30 20.01 -15.87 12.78
C LEU A 30 19.98 -14.99 11.54
N LEU A 31 20.96 -15.17 10.66
CA LEU A 31 21.10 -14.37 9.43
C LEU A 31 21.58 -15.26 8.28
N PRO A 32 20.68 -15.73 7.41
CA PRO A 32 21.07 -16.49 6.23
C PRO A 32 21.83 -15.60 5.24
N GLY A 33 22.77 -16.20 4.54
CA GLY A 33 23.53 -15.49 3.51
C GLY A 33 22.68 -15.19 2.26
N PRO A 34 23.12 -14.20 1.45
CA PRO A 34 22.39 -13.83 0.23
C PRO A 34 22.22 -15.00 -0.75
N LEU A 35 23.22 -15.87 -0.86
CA LEU A 35 23.17 -17.03 -1.77
C LEU A 35 22.12 -18.06 -1.32
N GLU A 36 22.04 -18.34 -0.02
CA GLU A 36 21.03 -19.25 0.55
C GLU A 36 19.61 -18.71 0.34
N THR A 37 19.43 -17.42 0.58
CA THR A 37 18.15 -16.72 0.37
C THR A 37 17.70 -16.76 -1.08
N VAL A 38 18.62 -16.50 -2.02
CA VAL A 38 18.32 -16.54 -3.46
C VAL A 38 18.00 -17.97 -3.91
N ARG A 39 18.72 -18.98 -3.44
CA ARG A 39 18.40 -20.38 -3.72
C ARG A 39 17.02 -20.78 -3.19
N ALA A 40 16.68 -20.35 -1.97
CA ALA A 40 15.35 -20.56 -1.38
C ALA A 40 14.27 -19.88 -2.22
N LEU A 41 14.49 -18.63 -2.67
CA LEU A 41 13.55 -17.92 -3.54
C LEU A 41 13.31 -18.66 -4.85
N PHE A 42 14.33 -19.14 -5.53
CA PHE A 42 14.18 -19.92 -6.77
C PHE A 42 13.46 -21.25 -6.53
N ARG A 43 13.73 -21.93 -5.43
CA ARG A 43 13.03 -23.16 -5.05
C ARG A 43 11.53 -22.88 -4.81
N LEU A 44 11.19 -21.84 -4.07
CA LEU A 44 9.81 -21.41 -3.80
C LEU A 44 9.09 -20.99 -5.09
N ALA A 45 9.75 -20.19 -5.93
CA ALA A 45 9.19 -19.71 -7.19
C ALA A 45 8.91 -20.85 -8.21
N GLY A 46 9.55 -22.00 -8.05
CA GLY A 46 9.24 -23.23 -8.80
C GLY A 46 7.96 -23.92 -8.36
N THR A 47 7.30 -23.47 -7.29
CA THR A 47 6.08 -24.11 -6.76
C THR A 47 4.83 -23.34 -7.15
N ALA A 48 3.72 -24.05 -7.43
CA ALA A 48 2.43 -23.43 -7.69
C ALA A 48 1.91 -22.65 -6.47
N ALA A 49 2.18 -23.13 -5.25
CA ALA A 49 1.77 -22.51 -3.99
C ALA A 49 2.35 -21.09 -3.83
N PHE A 50 3.58 -20.86 -4.30
CA PHE A 50 4.21 -19.53 -4.28
C PHE A 50 3.39 -18.51 -5.09
N TRP A 51 3.06 -18.86 -6.34
CA TRP A 51 2.32 -17.97 -7.24
C TRP A 51 0.87 -17.76 -6.80
N GLN A 52 0.23 -18.81 -6.27
CA GLN A 52 -1.12 -18.70 -5.69
C GLN A 52 -1.14 -17.74 -4.48
N SER A 53 -0.20 -17.89 -3.56
CA SER A 53 -0.09 -17.02 -2.38
C SER A 53 0.21 -15.58 -2.78
N THR A 54 1.17 -15.37 -3.67
CA THR A 54 1.54 -14.03 -4.16
C THR A 54 0.38 -13.38 -4.93
N GLY A 55 -0.27 -14.13 -5.81
CA GLY A 55 -1.43 -13.65 -6.58
C GLY A 55 -2.62 -13.28 -5.69
N MET A 56 -2.93 -14.08 -4.67
CA MET A 56 -4.00 -13.80 -3.73
C MET A 56 -3.70 -12.59 -2.85
N THR A 57 -2.46 -12.44 -2.38
CA THR A 57 -2.03 -11.24 -1.65
C THR A 57 -2.18 -10.00 -2.52
N LEU A 58 -1.70 -10.05 -3.76
CA LEU A 58 -1.81 -8.93 -4.70
C LEU A 58 -3.27 -8.58 -4.97
N LEU A 59 -4.13 -9.57 -5.19
CA LEU A 59 -5.56 -9.36 -5.45
C LEU A 59 -6.26 -8.68 -4.26
N ARG A 60 -6.01 -9.12 -3.04
CA ARG A 60 -6.58 -8.55 -1.82
C ARG A 60 -6.15 -7.09 -1.64
N VAL A 61 -4.84 -6.83 -1.75
CA VAL A 61 -4.28 -5.48 -1.57
C VAL A 61 -4.74 -4.55 -2.68
N ALA A 62 -4.70 -5.00 -3.94
CA ALA A 62 -5.15 -4.20 -5.09
C ALA A 62 -6.66 -3.90 -5.01
N GLY A 63 -7.48 -4.86 -4.59
CA GLY A 63 -8.91 -4.67 -4.37
C GLY A 63 -9.20 -3.64 -3.29
N GLY A 64 -8.53 -3.73 -2.15
CA GLY A 64 -8.63 -2.75 -1.07
C GLY A 64 -8.17 -1.35 -1.50
N PHE A 65 -7.05 -1.27 -2.20
CA PHE A 65 -6.53 -0.03 -2.76
C PHE A 65 -7.50 0.61 -3.77
N ALA A 66 -8.02 -0.16 -4.73
CA ALA A 66 -8.93 0.34 -5.75
C ALA A 66 -10.24 0.87 -5.13
N ALA A 67 -10.83 0.11 -4.19
CA ALA A 67 -12.01 0.54 -3.44
C ALA A 67 -11.74 1.85 -2.68
N SER A 68 -10.56 1.96 -2.06
CA SER A 68 -10.15 3.16 -1.34
C SER A 68 -9.92 4.36 -2.25
N ALA A 69 -9.29 4.17 -3.41
CA ALA A 69 -9.06 5.24 -4.37
C ALA A 69 -10.39 5.81 -4.89
N LEU A 70 -11.34 4.94 -5.20
CA LEU A 70 -12.67 5.34 -5.67
C LEU A 70 -13.47 6.04 -4.57
N LEU A 71 -13.61 5.41 -3.41
CA LEU A 71 -14.40 5.98 -2.32
C LEU A 71 -13.73 7.23 -1.73
N GLY A 72 -12.40 7.25 -1.61
CA GLY A 72 -11.65 8.42 -1.14
C GLY A 72 -11.80 9.62 -2.08
N ALA A 73 -11.76 9.41 -3.39
CA ALA A 73 -12.01 10.46 -4.37
C ALA A 73 -13.45 10.98 -4.27
N LEU A 74 -14.42 10.09 -4.14
CA LEU A 74 -15.83 10.44 -3.98
C LEU A 74 -16.06 11.25 -2.70
N LEU A 75 -15.56 10.77 -1.56
CA LEU A 75 -15.68 11.47 -0.27
C LEU A 75 -14.97 12.82 -0.29
N GLY A 76 -13.78 12.91 -0.92
CA GLY A 76 -13.06 14.16 -1.08
C GLY A 76 -13.87 15.20 -1.87
N ALA A 77 -14.49 14.77 -2.97
CA ALA A 77 -15.34 15.62 -3.78
C ALA A 77 -16.64 16.03 -3.05
N LEU A 78 -17.29 15.10 -2.36
CA LEU A 78 -18.51 15.38 -1.59
C LEU A 78 -18.24 16.32 -0.42
N CYS A 79 -17.17 16.13 0.33
CA CYS A 79 -16.79 17.00 1.44
C CYS A 79 -16.33 18.39 0.97
N PHE A 80 -15.79 18.51 -0.24
CA PHE A 80 -15.55 19.79 -0.87
C PHE A 80 -16.86 20.52 -1.22
N ALA A 81 -17.84 19.78 -1.79
CA ALA A 81 -19.11 20.34 -2.21
C ALA A 81 -20.05 20.69 -1.04
N CYS A 82 -19.95 19.97 0.08
CA CYS A 82 -20.85 20.11 1.24
C CYS A 82 -20.05 20.28 2.55
N PRO A 83 -19.90 21.52 3.06
CA PRO A 83 -19.17 21.80 4.30
C PRO A 83 -19.73 21.09 5.55
N LEU A 84 -21.04 20.85 5.58
CA LEU A 84 -21.68 20.11 6.67
C LEU A 84 -21.22 18.65 6.69
N LEU A 85 -21.12 18.02 5.51
CA LEU A 85 -20.62 16.66 5.39
C LEU A 85 -19.15 16.56 5.80
N ASP A 86 -18.33 17.56 5.42
CA ASP A 86 -16.93 17.61 5.85
C ASP A 86 -16.82 17.76 7.38
N ALA A 87 -17.60 18.63 8.00
CA ALA A 87 -17.63 18.79 9.44
C ALA A 87 -18.03 17.50 10.17
N LEU A 88 -19.02 16.78 9.63
CA LEU A 88 -19.52 15.52 10.19
C LEU A 88 -18.49 14.38 10.06
N LEU A 89 -17.81 14.27 8.92
CA LEU A 89 -16.88 13.16 8.62
C LEU A 89 -15.43 13.43 9.02
N SER A 90 -15.08 14.69 9.30
CA SER A 90 -13.73 15.09 9.72
C SER A 90 -13.23 14.34 10.96
N PRO A 91 -14.02 14.16 12.05
CA PRO A 91 -13.57 13.39 13.20
C PRO A 91 -13.27 11.92 12.85
N LEU A 92 -14.11 11.29 12.01
CA LEU A 92 -13.91 9.91 11.58
C LEU A 92 -12.60 9.77 10.80
N ARG A 93 -12.34 10.70 9.86
CA ARG A 93 -11.07 10.76 9.12
C ARG A 93 -9.88 10.91 10.05
N GLY A 94 -10.01 11.73 11.10
CA GLY A 94 -8.99 11.92 12.13
C GLY A 94 -8.70 10.64 12.92
N ILE A 95 -9.74 9.94 13.36
CA ILE A 95 -9.63 8.66 14.08
C ILE A 95 -8.89 7.62 13.23
N ILE A 96 -9.28 7.46 11.97
CA ILE A 96 -8.63 6.50 11.06
C ILE A 96 -7.14 6.81 10.90
N LYS A 97 -6.77 8.09 10.75
CA LYS A 97 -5.36 8.51 10.63
C LYS A 97 -4.55 8.31 11.91
N ALA A 98 -5.15 8.48 13.07
CA ALA A 98 -4.46 8.42 14.36
C ALA A 98 -4.31 6.99 14.90
N THR A 99 -5.17 6.07 14.48
CA THR A 99 -5.19 4.71 15.05
C THR A 99 -4.07 3.85 14.44
N PRO A 100 -3.26 3.18 15.27
CA PRO A 100 -2.25 2.26 14.79
C PRO A 100 -2.86 1.11 13.98
N VAL A 101 -2.26 0.80 12.82
CA VAL A 101 -2.76 -0.24 11.90
C VAL A 101 -2.89 -1.60 12.59
N SER A 102 -1.93 -1.97 13.45
CA SER A 102 -1.95 -3.24 14.19
C SER A 102 -3.18 -3.37 15.11
N SER A 103 -3.58 -2.28 15.76
CA SER A 103 -4.78 -2.27 16.61
C SER A 103 -6.05 -2.44 15.78
N PHE A 104 -6.12 -1.80 14.61
CA PHE A 104 -7.24 -2.01 13.69
C PHE A 104 -7.33 -3.46 13.20
N ILE A 105 -6.20 -4.10 12.87
CA ILE A 105 -6.20 -5.50 12.41
C ILE A 105 -6.85 -6.41 13.46
N ILE A 106 -6.43 -6.27 14.73
CA ILE A 106 -6.95 -7.10 15.83
C ILE A 106 -8.46 -6.84 16.03
N LEU A 107 -8.87 -5.58 16.00
CA LEU A 107 -10.28 -5.21 16.16
C LEU A 107 -11.14 -5.77 15.04
N VAL A 108 -10.70 -5.64 13.79
CA VAL A 108 -11.42 -6.07 12.59
C VAL A 108 -11.58 -7.59 12.53
N LEU A 109 -10.63 -8.35 13.07
CA LEU A 109 -10.70 -9.81 13.16
C LEU A 109 -11.90 -10.33 14.00
N LEU A 110 -12.53 -9.45 14.80
CA LEU A 110 -13.74 -9.82 15.55
C LEU A 110 -14.98 -9.92 14.66
N TRP A 111 -15.02 -9.20 13.54
CA TRP A 111 -16.22 -9.08 12.68
C TRP A 111 -15.99 -9.50 11.24
N ILE A 112 -14.76 -9.47 10.75
CA ILE A 112 -14.45 -9.74 9.34
C ILE A 112 -13.67 -11.06 9.23
N GLU A 113 -14.05 -11.86 8.23
CA GLU A 113 -13.37 -13.11 7.92
C GLU A 113 -11.88 -12.84 7.57
N LYS A 114 -11.00 -13.72 8.08
CA LYS A 114 -9.54 -13.61 7.92
C LYS A 114 -9.09 -13.34 6.49
N GLY A 115 -9.79 -13.93 5.50
CA GLY A 115 -9.50 -13.75 4.08
C GLY A 115 -9.70 -12.32 3.57
N CYS A 116 -10.63 -11.57 4.16
CA CYS A 116 -10.99 -10.20 3.76
C CYS A 116 -10.23 -9.12 4.54
N VAL A 117 -9.64 -9.47 5.70
CA VAL A 117 -8.94 -8.50 6.57
C VAL A 117 -7.84 -7.73 5.84
N PRO A 118 -6.94 -8.36 5.04
CA PRO A 118 -5.88 -7.61 4.35
C PRO A 118 -6.42 -6.57 3.35
N ALA A 119 -7.48 -6.91 2.62
CA ALA A 119 -8.14 -5.99 1.69
C ALA A 119 -8.77 -4.82 2.44
N PHE A 120 -9.47 -5.09 3.54
CA PHE A 120 -10.11 -4.06 4.37
C PHE A 120 -9.08 -3.13 5.03
N ILE A 121 -7.98 -3.65 5.54
CA ILE A 121 -6.90 -2.84 6.14
C ILE A 121 -6.18 -1.99 5.10
N SER A 122 -5.91 -2.53 3.91
CA SER A 122 -5.37 -1.77 2.78
C SER A 122 -6.33 -0.64 2.39
N PHE A 123 -7.63 -0.93 2.31
CA PHE A 123 -8.68 0.06 2.07
C PHE A 123 -8.67 1.16 3.14
N LEU A 124 -8.72 0.79 4.42
CA LEU A 124 -8.83 1.74 5.52
C LEU A 124 -7.60 2.66 5.61
N THR A 125 -6.41 2.13 5.33
CA THR A 125 -5.15 2.89 5.39
C THR A 125 -5.06 3.94 4.28
N VAL A 126 -5.51 3.62 3.07
CA VAL A 126 -5.40 4.50 1.89
C VAL A 126 -6.54 5.52 1.83
N LEU A 127 -7.72 5.17 2.33
CA LEU A 127 -8.92 5.99 2.26
C LEU A 127 -8.70 7.46 2.68
N PRO A 128 -8.14 7.76 3.85
CA PRO A 128 -7.93 9.14 4.28
C PRO A 128 -6.86 9.87 3.47
N ILE A 129 -5.92 9.15 2.85
CA ILE A 129 -4.85 9.73 2.02
C ILE A 129 -5.47 10.31 0.75
N VAL A 130 -6.23 9.49 0.02
CA VAL A 130 -6.87 9.91 -1.24
C VAL A 130 -7.96 10.94 -0.98
N TRP A 131 -8.79 10.73 0.05
CA TRP A 131 -9.84 11.66 0.44
C TRP A 131 -9.28 13.06 0.69
N THR A 132 -8.27 13.18 1.56
CA THR A 132 -7.66 14.47 1.89
C THR A 132 -7.03 15.12 0.66
N ALA A 133 -6.28 14.36 -0.13
CA ALA A 133 -5.59 14.89 -1.31
C ALA A 133 -6.57 15.44 -2.36
N VAL A 134 -7.68 14.74 -2.62
CA VAL A 134 -8.70 15.20 -3.57
C VAL A 134 -9.42 16.45 -3.02
N GLN A 135 -9.80 16.44 -1.76
CA GLN A 135 -10.49 17.59 -1.14
C GLN A 135 -9.61 18.85 -1.15
N GLU A 136 -8.34 18.72 -0.79
CA GLU A 136 -7.37 19.84 -0.79
C GLU A 136 -7.09 20.35 -2.21
N ALA A 137 -6.97 19.44 -3.19
CA ALA A 137 -6.78 19.82 -4.58
C ALA A 137 -7.95 20.62 -5.15
N LEU A 138 -9.19 20.23 -4.80
CA LEU A 138 -10.38 20.95 -5.21
C LEU A 138 -10.49 22.33 -4.54
N ARG A 139 -10.07 22.45 -3.27
CA ARG A 139 -10.01 23.74 -2.55
C ARG A 139 -8.95 24.67 -3.10
N ALA A 140 -7.83 24.12 -3.57
CA ALA A 140 -6.72 24.85 -4.15
C ALA A 140 -6.93 25.24 -5.63
N THR A 141 -8.11 24.97 -6.19
CA THR A 141 -8.42 25.36 -7.59
C THR A 141 -8.37 26.88 -7.72
N ASP A 142 -7.69 27.36 -8.78
CA ASP A 142 -7.46 28.78 -9.02
C ASP A 142 -8.77 29.59 -9.09
N GLY A 143 -8.84 30.63 -8.27
CA GLY A 143 -9.99 31.52 -8.18
C GLY A 143 -10.31 32.22 -9.50
N GLN A 144 -9.29 32.59 -10.29
CA GLN A 144 -9.48 33.24 -11.60
C GLN A 144 -10.19 32.29 -12.57
N LEU A 145 -9.85 31.00 -12.55
CA LEU A 145 -10.53 30.01 -13.38
C LEU A 145 -11.99 29.79 -12.92
N ILE A 146 -12.26 29.90 -11.64
CA ILE A 146 -13.64 29.82 -11.11
C ILE A 146 -14.45 31.03 -11.54
N GLU A 147 -13.89 32.24 -11.50
CA GLU A 147 -14.52 33.47 -11.97
C GLU A 147 -14.79 33.43 -13.47
N MET A 148 -13.82 32.98 -14.27
CA MET A 148 -13.98 32.73 -15.68
C MET A 148 -15.15 31.77 -15.97
N ALA A 149 -15.19 30.63 -15.28
CA ALA A 149 -16.26 29.64 -15.46
C ALA A 149 -17.64 30.19 -15.06
N ARG A 150 -17.73 31.18 -14.14
CA ARG A 150 -18.95 31.89 -13.81
C ARG A 150 -19.33 32.87 -14.92
N ALA A 151 -18.38 33.68 -15.40
CA ALA A 151 -18.61 34.65 -16.46
C ALA A 151 -19.12 33.99 -17.74
N TYR A 152 -18.58 32.85 -18.13
CA TYR A 152 -19.02 32.05 -19.26
C TYR A 152 -20.20 31.11 -18.97
N ARG A 153 -20.81 31.22 -17.78
CA ARG A 153 -22.00 30.44 -17.35
C ARG A 153 -21.82 28.92 -17.52
N PHE A 154 -20.65 28.40 -17.18
CA PHE A 154 -20.39 26.95 -17.24
C PHE A 154 -21.42 26.18 -16.41
N SER A 155 -22.02 25.16 -17.00
CA SER A 155 -22.84 24.18 -16.29
C SER A 155 -22.03 23.41 -15.27
N LEU A 156 -22.69 22.77 -14.32
CA LEU A 156 -22.02 21.97 -13.27
C LEU A 156 -21.11 20.90 -13.90
N GLY A 157 -21.58 20.19 -14.93
CA GLY A 157 -20.80 19.19 -15.64
C GLY A 157 -19.56 19.76 -16.33
N GLN A 158 -19.68 20.95 -16.94
CA GLN A 158 -18.55 21.66 -17.54
C GLN A 158 -17.52 22.08 -16.49
N ARG A 159 -17.95 22.60 -15.32
CA ARG A 159 -17.04 22.93 -14.21
C ARG A 159 -16.29 21.71 -13.69
N ILE A 160 -16.98 20.58 -13.52
CA ILE A 160 -16.34 19.33 -13.11
C ILE A 160 -15.32 18.89 -14.16
N ARG A 161 -15.72 18.82 -15.43
CA ARG A 161 -14.89 18.24 -16.49
C ARG A 161 -13.69 19.11 -16.87
N TYR A 162 -13.85 20.43 -16.92
CA TYR A 162 -12.85 21.35 -17.46
C TYR A 162 -12.07 22.12 -16.39
N LEU A 163 -12.57 22.16 -15.15
CA LEU A 163 -11.94 22.91 -14.07
C LEU A 163 -11.48 21.99 -12.93
N TYR A 164 -12.43 21.34 -12.24
CA TYR A 164 -12.12 20.58 -11.03
C TYR A 164 -11.37 19.27 -11.30
N ALA A 165 -11.79 18.49 -12.30
CA ALA A 165 -11.13 17.21 -12.59
C ALA A 165 -9.69 17.38 -13.08
N PRO A 166 -9.34 18.31 -13.98
CA PRO A 166 -7.94 18.58 -14.33
C PRO A 166 -7.11 19.07 -13.15
N SER A 167 -7.65 19.93 -12.28
CA SER A 167 -6.95 20.42 -11.09
C SER A 167 -6.70 19.32 -10.05
N ALA A 168 -7.66 18.41 -9.85
CA ALA A 168 -7.53 17.32 -8.88
C ALA A 168 -6.66 16.16 -9.38
N ARG A 169 -6.57 15.93 -10.71
CA ARG A 169 -5.90 14.78 -11.31
C ARG A 169 -4.45 14.57 -10.85
N PRO A 170 -3.55 15.57 -10.84
CA PRO A 170 -2.16 15.37 -10.42
C PRO A 170 -2.06 15.02 -8.94
N HIS A 171 -2.88 15.63 -8.08
CA HIS A 171 -2.92 15.35 -6.64
C HIS A 171 -3.48 13.95 -6.35
N PHE A 172 -4.54 13.55 -7.06
CA PHE A 172 -5.08 12.20 -7.00
C PHE A 172 -4.05 11.16 -7.41
N ALA A 173 -3.33 11.37 -8.53
CA ALA A 173 -2.28 10.47 -8.98
C ALA A 173 -1.15 10.34 -7.95
N ALA A 174 -0.68 11.45 -7.39
CA ALA A 174 0.34 11.45 -6.34
C ALA A 174 -0.12 10.72 -5.07
N ALA A 175 -1.39 10.95 -4.65
CA ALA A 175 -2.00 10.26 -3.52
C ALA A 175 -2.14 8.75 -3.78
N CYS A 176 -2.49 8.33 -5.00
CA CYS A 176 -2.54 6.92 -5.38
C CYS A 176 -1.15 6.26 -5.35
N MET A 177 -0.11 6.94 -5.85
CA MET A 177 1.27 6.43 -5.79
C MET A 177 1.74 6.22 -4.34
N THR A 178 1.51 7.20 -3.47
CA THR A 178 1.81 7.09 -2.04
C THR A 178 0.96 6.02 -1.38
N GLY A 179 -0.34 6.03 -1.65
CA GLY A 179 -1.32 5.10 -1.11
C GLY A 179 -1.04 3.65 -1.47
N LEU A 180 -0.54 3.37 -2.69
CA LEU A 180 -0.18 2.01 -3.11
C LEU A 180 0.91 1.41 -2.21
N GLY A 181 1.94 2.18 -1.88
CA GLY A 181 2.98 1.74 -0.95
C GLY A 181 2.46 1.48 0.47
N PHE A 182 1.53 2.30 0.95
CA PHE A 182 0.88 2.08 2.24
C PHE A 182 -0.07 0.87 2.21
N ALA A 183 -0.86 0.69 1.15
CA ALA A 183 -1.74 -0.48 0.98
C ALA A 183 -0.94 -1.78 1.02
N TRP A 184 0.18 -1.83 0.29
CA TRP A 184 1.06 -2.99 0.25
C TRP A 184 1.60 -3.35 1.64
N LYS A 185 2.20 -2.39 2.34
CA LYS A 185 2.76 -2.60 3.67
C LYS A 185 1.70 -3.00 4.70
N SER A 186 0.58 -2.30 4.73
CA SER A 186 -0.49 -2.56 5.70
C SER A 186 -1.23 -3.87 5.40
N GLY A 187 -1.42 -4.20 4.13
CA GLY A 187 -2.05 -5.45 3.71
C GLY A 187 -1.22 -6.68 4.09
N ILE A 188 0.09 -6.66 3.85
CA ILE A 188 0.98 -7.75 4.28
C ILE A 188 1.07 -7.84 5.80
N ALA A 189 1.15 -6.71 6.51
CA ALA A 189 1.10 -6.72 7.97
C ALA A 189 -0.21 -7.36 8.49
N ALA A 190 -1.33 -7.07 7.82
CA ALA A 190 -2.61 -7.69 8.13
C ALA A 190 -2.61 -9.20 7.85
N GLU A 191 -1.97 -9.68 6.78
CA GLU A 191 -1.82 -11.10 6.51
C GLU A 191 -0.98 -11.84 7.55
N VAL A 192 0.10 -11.21 8.04
CA VAL A 192 0.95 -11.79 9.09
C VAL A 192 0.20 -11.95 10.41
N ILE A 193 -0.75 -11.06 10.71
CA ILE A 193 -1.53 -11.12 11.96
C ILE A 193 -2.78 -12.00 11.79
N ALA A 194 -3.51 -11.84 10.68
CA ALA A 194 -4.77 -12.55 10.44
C ALA A 194 -4.58 -13.99 9.95
N LEU A 195 -3.42 -14.32 9.36
CA LEU A 195 -3.04 -15.63 8.84
C LEU A 195 -4.07 -16.24 7.87
N PRO A 196 -4.52 -15.50 6.82
CA PRO A 196 -5.45 -16.05 5.86
C PRO A 196 -4.80 -17.16 5.03
N ALA A 197 -5.61 -18.08 4.50
CA ALA A 197 -5.12 -19.08 3.57
C ALA A 197 -4.56 -18.43 2.30
N LEU A 198 -3.56 -19.05 1.67
CA LEU A 198 -2.92 -18.58 0.44
C LEU A 198 -2.52 -17.09 0.55
N SER A 199 -1.53 -16.81 1.38
CA SER A 199 -1.02 -15.46 1.54
C SER A 199 0.49 -15.43 1.80
N VAL A 200 1.15 -14.41 1.32
CA VAL A 200 2.58 -14.16 1.56
C VAL A 200 2.84 -13.94 3.05
N GLY A 201 1.96 -13.18 3.73
CA GLY A 201 2.10 -12.90 5.15
C GLY A 201 1.99 -14.14 6.03
N ARG A 202 1.12 -15.11 5.69
CA ARG A 202 1.05 -16.40 6.37
C ARG A 202 2.33 -17.21 6.15
N ASN A 203 2.82 -17.29 4.92
CA ASN A 203 4.05 -18.02 4.61
C ASN A 203 5.27 -17.41 5.34
N LEU A 204 5.33 -16.08 5.48
CA LEU A 204 6.32 -15.40 6.32
C LEU A 204 6.22 -15.84 7.79
N TYR A 205 5.01 -15.89 8.33
CA TYR A 205 4.78 -16.30 9.71
C TYR A 205 5.15 -17.76 9.92
N ASP A 206 4.73 -18.66 9.04
CA ASP A 206 5.00 -20.10 9.11
C ASP A 206 6.52 -20.35 9.03
N ALA A 207 7.23 -19.73 8.07
CA ALA A 207 8.69 -19.81 7.96
C ALA A 207 9.42 -19.33 9.23
N LYS A 208 8.87 -18.33 9.93
CA LYS A 208 9.37 -17.89 11.25
C LYS A 208 9.17 -18.97 12.31
N ILE A 209 7.98 -19.56 12.40
CA ILE A 209 7.63 -20.56 13.44
C ILE A 209 8.41 -21.84 13.24
N TYR A 210 8.52 -22.32 11.99
CA TYR A 210 9.26 -23.55 11.66
C TYR A 210 10.77 -23.35 11.57
N LEU A 211 11.28 -22.14 11.86
CA LEU A 211 12.71 -21.79 11.82
C LEU A 211 13.35 -21.94 10.44
N GLU A 212 12.57 -21.89 9.36
CA GLU A 212 13.02 -21.93 7.96
C GLU A 212 13.55 -20.55 7.53
N ARG A 213 14.71 -20.16 8.05
CA ARG A 213 15.23 -18.78 7.92
C ARG A 213 15.46 -18.36 6.46
N ALA A 214 16.00 -19.26 5.65
CA ALA A 214 16.21 -18.96 4.22
C ALA A 214 14.89 -18.67 3.51
N ASP A 215 13.81 -19.38 3.84
CA ASP A 215 12.48 -19.17 3.29
C ASP A 215 11.84 -17.87 3.83
N LEU A 216 12.04 -17.56 5.11
CA LEU A 216 11.60 -16.29 5.69
C LEU A 216 12.21 -15.10 4.93
N PHE A 217 13.50 -15.13 4.65
CA PHE A 217 14.18 -14.08 3.89
C PHE A 217 13.79 -14.09 2.42
N ALA A 218 13.54 -15.26 1.82
CA ALA A 218 13.04 -15.39 0.45
C ALA A 218 11.63 -14.77 0.30
N TRP A 219 10.71 -15.04 1.23
CA TRP A 219 9.40 -14.40 1.25
C TRP A 219 9.49 -12.90 1.51
N THR A 220 10.44 -12.45 2.36
CA THR A 220 10.70 -11.01 2.57
C THR A 220 11.19 -10.35 1.29
N LEU A 221 12.08 -11.00 0.53
CA LEU A 221 12.49 -10.51 -0.79
C LEU A 221 11.31 -10.44 -1.76
N THR A 222 10.41 -11.44 -1.75
CA THR A 222 9.20 -11.44 -2.58
C THR A 222 8.32 -10.22 -2.28
N VAL A 223 8.25 -9.78 -1.02
CA VAL A 223 7.51 -8.57 -0.62
C VAL A 223 8.17 -7.29 -1.11
N ILE A 224 9.50 -7.27 -1.23
CA ILE A 224 10.28 -6.10 -1.65
C ILE A 224 10.30 -5.93 -3.18
N LEU A 225 10.28 -7.03 -3.94
CA LEU A 225 10.34 -7.05 -5.41
C LEU A 225 8.98 -6.78 -6.04
#